data_7a2309bf346fbb0cae883661ea5625a3
#
_entry.id   7a2309bf346fbb0cae883661ea5625a3
#
_cell.length_a   1.000
_cell.length_b   1.000
_cell.length_c   1.000
_cell.angle_alpha   90.00
_cell.angle_beta   90.00
_cell.angle_gamma   90.00
#
_symmetry.space_group_name_H-M   'P 1'
#
loop_
_entity.id
_entity.type
_entity.pdbx_description
1 polymer ?
#
loop_
_entity_poly.entity_id
_entity_poly.type
_entity_poly.pdbx_seq_one_letter_code
_entity_poly.pdbx_strand_id
1 'polypeptide(L)'
;ADIVFVAVNWTKLPAALRGLPEWSGRIVIDANNPIEAPLFKPVDLNGRVSSDVVADLVTGARVVKAFNHLRAEVLASDPRSGGGRRVLFYSGNDGTAKAEVAALIEKIGFVGIDLGPLAVGGKLMQFPGGPLPNQNLIKIN
;
A
#
# COMPACT_ATOMS: atom_id res chain seq x y z
N ALA A 1 -14.32 9.68 6.71
CA ALA A 1 -13.28 8.88 7.35
C ALA A 1 -11.94 9.60 7.29
N ASP A 2 -11.13 9.43 8.33
CA ASP A 2 -9.80 10.06 8.39
C ASP A 2 -8.77 9.24 7.59
N ILE A 3 -8.96 7.93 7.54
CA ILE A 3 -8.14 7.01 6.76
C ILE A 3 -9.06 6.24 5.82
N VAL A 4 -8.73 6.28 4.53
CA VAL A 4 -9.47 5.55 3.50
C VAL A 4 -8.55 4.48 2.92
N PHE A 5 -9.00 3.25 2.97
CA PHE A 5 -8.27 2.10 2.44
C PHE A 5 -8.75 1.83 1.01
N VAL A 6 -7.85 1.91 0.04
CA VAL A 6 -8.19 1.70 -1.37
C VAL A 6 -7.53 0.41 -1.85
N ALA A 7 -8.36 -0.58 -2.15
CA ALA A 7 -7.92 -1.90 -2.60
C ALA A 7 -8.88 -2.41 -3.67
N VAL A 8 -8.68 -1.94 -4.90
CA VAL A 8 -9.53 -2.31 -6.04
C VAL A 8 -8.65 -2.73 -7.22
N ASN A 9 -9.25 -3.41 -8.20
CA ASN A 9 -8.54 -3.73 -9.43
C ASN A 9 -8.04 -2.43 -10.08
N TRP A 10 -6.81 -2.44 -10.55
CA TRP A 10 -6.15 -1.25 -11.09
C TRP A 10 -6.97 -0.53 -12.15
N THR A 11 -7.53 -1.27 -13.10
CA THR A 11 -8.31 -0.70 -14.20
C THR A 11 -9.61 -0.03 -13.73
N LYS A 12 -10.06 -0.33 -12.52
CA LYS A 12 -11.28 0.24 -11.94
C LYS A 12 -11.02 1.42 -11.01
N LEU A 13 -9.77 1.76 -10.77
CA LEU A 13 -9.42 2.85 -9.85
C LEU A 13 -10.07 4.19 -10.24
N PRO A 14 -9.97 4.66 -11.51
CA PRO A 14 -10.56 5.94 -11.86
C PRO A 14 -12.06 5.98 -11.61
N ALA A 15 -12.78 4.92 -11.97
CA ALA A 15 -14.22 4.85 -11.76
C ALA A 15 -14.60 4.76 -10.28
N ALA A 16 -13.83 4.00 -9.50
CA ALA A 16 -14.08 3.82 -8.06
C ALA A 16 -13.89 5.13 -7.28
N LEU A 17 -12.97 5.99 -7.72
CA LEU A 17 -12.64 7.23 -7.03
C LEU A 17 -13.34 8.46 -7.59
N ARG A 18 -14.01 8.31 -8.74
CA ARG A 18 -14.70 9.41 -9.39
C ARG A 18 -15.92 9.85 -8.57
N GLY A 19 -16.13 11.16 -8.51
CA GLY A 19 -17.31 11.73 -7.86
C GLY A 19 -17.31 11.64 -6.34
N LEU A 20 -16.23 11.17 -5.75
CA LEU A 20 -16.10 11.18 -4.30
C LEU A 20 -15.78 12.59 -3.80
N PRO A 21 -16.17 12.90 -2.57
CA PRO A 21 -15.89 14.22 -2.00
C PRO A 21 -14.39 14.47 -1.88
N GLU A 22 -14.08 15.70 -1.55
CA GLU A 22 -12.74 16.22 -1.41
C GLU A 22 -11.83 15.33 -0.57
N TRP A 23 -10.59 15.17 -1.03
CA TRP A 23 -9.57 14.33 -0.40
C TRP A 23 -8.58 15.10 0.48
N SER A 24 -8.68 16.42 0.52
CA SER A 24 -7.71 17.27 1.23
C SER A 24 -7.48 16.85 2.68
N GLY A 25 -6.20 16.59 3.00
CA GLY A 25 -5.79 16.20 4.33
C GLY A 25 -6.12 14.78 4.75
N ARG A 26 -6.88 14.05 3.96
CA ARG A 26 -7.19 12.65 4.27
C ARG A 26 -6.00 11.76 4.01
N ILE A 27 -5.89 10.68 4.78
CA ILE A 27 -4.88 9.65 4.54
C ILE A 27 -5.52 8.59 3.66
N VAL A 28 -4.85 8.29 2.54
CA VAL A 28 -5.25 7.20 1.65
C VAL A 28 -4.20 6.12 1.72
N ILE A 29 -4.62 4.90 2.11
CA ILE A 29 -3.76 3.73 2.03
C ILE A 29 -3.93 3.15 0.63
N ASP A 30 -2.86 3.16 -0.15
CA ASP A 30 -2.79 2.53 -1.46
C ASP A 30 -2.36 1.07 -1.29
N ALA A 31 -3.33 0.17 -1.36
CA ALA A 31 -3.08 -1.27 -1.29
C ALA A 31 -3.20 -1.93 -2.67
N ASN A 32 -3.01 -1.17 -3.75
CA ASN A 32 -3.23 -1.63 -5.10
C ASN A 32 -1.92 -2.05 -5.79
N ASN A 33 -2.07 -2.86 -6.83
CA ASN A 33 -0.98 -3.26 -7.70
C ASN A 33 -1.36 -2.97 -9.15
N PRO A 34 -0.43 -2.44 -9.97
CA PRO A 34 -0.72 -2.06 -11.36
C PRO A 34 -0.73 -3.29 -12.28
N ILE A 35 -1.77 -4.08 -12.14
CA ILE A 35 -1.99 -5.33 -12.88
C ILE A 35 -3.35 -5.29 -13.56
N GLU A 36 -3.39 -5.64 -14.84
CA GLU A 36 -4.65 -5.80 -15.55
C GLU A 36 -5.23 -7.20 -15.32
N ALA A 37 -6.45 -7.26 -14.80
CA ALA A 37 -7.21 -8.49 -14.70
C ALA A 37 -8.02 -8.69 -15.99
N PRO A 38 -8.31 -9.95 -16.41
CA PRO A 38 -7.98 -11.21 -15.72
C PRO A 38 -6.61 -11.80 -16.11
N LEU A 39 -5.87 -11.18 -17.03
CA LEU A 39 -4.65 -11.75 -17.59
C LEU A 39 -3.41 -11.51 -16.73
N PHE A 40 -3.54 -10.78 -15.64
CA PHE A 40 -2.43 -10.42 -14.75
C PHE A 40 -1.24 -9.78 -15.47
N LYS A 41 -1.54 -8.95 -16.47
CA LYS A 41 -0.51 -8.22 -17.19
C LYS A 41 -0.09 -6.99 -16.42
N PRO A 42 1.23 -6.70 -16.33
CA PRO A 42 1.68 -5.44 -15.78
C PRO A 42 1.15 -4.25 -16.59
N VAL A 43 0.69 -3.22 -15.90
CA VAL A 43 0.28 -1.98 -16.56
C VAL A 43 1.53 -1.12 -16.79
N ASP A 44 1.67 -0.57 -17.99
CA ASP A 44 2.74 0.39 -18.27
C ASP A 44 2.44 1.71 -17.57
N LEU A 45 3.29 2.11 -16.65
CA LEU A 45 3.17 3.36 -15.89
C LEU A 45 4.07 4.48 -16.43
N ASN A 46 4.69 4.27 -17.59
CA ASN A 46 5.60 5.26 -18.20
C ASN A 46 6.73 5.68 -17.25
N GLY A 47 7.27 4.72 -16.51
CA GLY A 47 8.35 4.96 -15.55
C GLY A 47 7.92 5.54 -14.22
N ARG A 48 6.62 5.80 -14.02
CA ARG A 48 6.11 6.34 -12.76
C ARG A 48 5.93 5.23 -11.72
N VAL A 49 6.04 5.60 -10.45
CA VAL A 49 5.68 4.71 -9.34
C VAL A 49 4.16 4.61 -9.27
N SER A 50 3.63 3.41 -9.02
CA SER A 50 2.17 3.19 -9.01
C SER A 50 1.44 4.09 -8.01
N SER A 51 2.02 4.36 -6.84
CA SER A 51 1.38 5.24 -5.85
C SER A 51 1.33 6.69 -6.27
N ASP A 52 2.21 7.15 -7.16
CA ASP A 52 2.10 8.49 -7.74
C ASP A 52 0.88 8.60 -8.66
N VAL A 53 0.59 7.52 -9.39
CA VAL A 53 -0.61 7.46 -10.23
C VAL A 53 -1.86 7.48 -9.36
N VAL A 54 -1.87 6.73 -8.26
CA VAL A 54 -2.99 6.77 -7.31
C VAL A 54 -3.14 8.16 -6.70
N ALA A 55 -2.04 8.81 -6.35
CA ALA A 55 -2.07 10.16 -5.78
C ALA A 55 -2.72 11.18 -6.71
N ASP A 56 -2.55 11.03 -8.02
CA ASP A 56 -3.21 11.90 -9.01
C ASP A 56 -4.73 11.76 -8.98
N LEU A 57 -5.24 10.61 -8.58
CA LEU A 57 -6.68 10.35 -8.52
C LEU A 57 -7.32 10.83 -7.21
N VAL A 58 -6.51 11.12 -6.20
CA VAL A 58 -6.97 11.54 -4.88
C VAL A 58 -6.28 12.85 -4.47
N THR A 59 -6.33 13.84 -5.34
CA THR A 59 -5.64 15.12 -5.17
C THR A 59 -5.87 15.73 -3.79
N GLY A 60 -4.78 16.07 -3.12
CA GLY A 60 -4.81 16.65 -1.77
C GLY A 60 -4.74 15.61 -0.64
N ALA A 61 -4.89 14.34 -0.93
CA ALA A 61 -4.72 13.27 0.05
C ALA A 61 -3.24 13.02 0.36
N ARG A 62 -2.99 12.48 1.54
CA ARG A 62 -1.67 11.99 1.93
C ARG A 62 -1.63 10.49 1.69
N VAL A 63 -0.94 10.07 0.64
CA VAL A 63 -0.93 8.66 0.21
C VAL A 63 0.17 7.88 0.92
N VAL A 64 -0.21 6.75 1.50
CA VAL A 64 0.72 5.78 2.08
C VAL A 64 0.50 4.45 1.39
N LYS A 65 1.53 3.90 0.77
CA LYS A 65 1.48 2.57 0.18
C LYS A 65 1.71 1.53 1.27
N ALA A 66 0.77 0.61 1.40
CA ALA A 66 0.84 -0.46 2.40
C ALA A 66 -0.13 -1.58 2.04
N PHE A 67 0.08 -2.77 2.59
CA PHE A 67 -0.79 -3.95 2.44
C PHE A 67 -0.82 -4.56 1.03
N ASN A 68 0.00 -4.08 0.11
CA ASN A 68 -0.02 -4.56 -1.27
C ASN A 68 0.95 -5.71 -1.55
N HIS A 69 1.96 -5.91 -0.69
CA HIS A 69 3.07 -6.80 -1.05
C HIS A 69 2.87 -8.26 -0.66
N LEU A 70 1.90 -8.57 0.18
CA LEU A 70 1.58 -9.94 0.58
C LEU A 70 0.25 -10.38 -0.03
N ARG A 71 0.13 -11.67 -0.27
CA ARG A 71 -1.11 -12.28 -0.75
C ARG A 71 -2.20 -12.16 0.31
N ALA A 72 -3.44 -12.11 -0.15
CA ALA A 72 -4.60 -11.91 0.74
C ALA A 72 -4.70 -12.96 1.84
N GLU A 73 -4.45 -14.22 1.51
CA GLU A 73 -4.50 -15.31 2.51
C GLU A 73 -3.42 -15.17 3.58
N VAL A 74 -2.27 -14.60 3.24
CA VAL A 74 -1.20 -14.33 4.21
C VAL A 74 -1.58 -13.17 5.11
N LEU A 75 -2.15 -12.11 4.54
CA LEU A 75 -2.64 -10.97 5.32
C LEU A 75 -3.75 -11.37 6.29
N ALA A 76 -4.59 -12.33 5.90
CA ALA A 76 -5.70 -12.81 6.73
C ALA A 76 -5.27 -13.79 7.81
N SER A 77 -4.05 -14.32 7.74
CA SER A 77 -3.55 -15.28 8.74
C SER A 77 -3.13 -14.56 10.02
N ASP A 78 -2.90 -15.35 11.09
CA ASP A 78 -2.46 -14.79 12.36
C ASP A 78 -1.10 -14.11 12.21
N PRO A 79 -1.02 -12.78 12.45
CA PRO A 79 0.24 -12.06 12.29
C PRO A 79 1.31 -12.43 13.31
N ARG A 80 0.93 -13.13 14.38
CA ARG A 80 1.85 -13.55 15.44
C ARG A 80 2.29 -15.01 15.32
N SER A 81 1.87 -15.71 14.27
CA SER A 81 2.36 -17.07 14.03
C SER A 81 3.83 -17.04 13.60
N GLY A 82 4.59 -18.08 13.96
CA GLY A 82 5.99 -18.21 13.56
C GLY A 82 7.02 -17.64 14.54
N GLY A 83 6.61 -17.30 15.75
CA GLY A 83 7.55 -16.90 16.81
C GLY A 83 7.90 -15.43 16.87
N GLY A 84 7.19 -14.59 16.13
CA GLY A 84 7.37 -13.16 16.13
C GLY A 84 6.17 -12.47 15.55
N ARG A 85 6.37 -11.35 14.85
CA ARG A 85 5.28 -10.65 14.17
C ARG A 85 5.59 -10.53 12.68
N ARG A 86 4.56 -10.75 11.86
CA ARG A 86 4.70 -10.63 10.41
C ARG A 86 4.95 -9.17 10.02
N VAL A 87 5.89 -9.00 9.10
CA VAL A 87 6.31 -7.68 8.63
C VAL A 87 5.38 -7.17 7.56
N LEU A 88 4.93 -5.92 7.69
CA LEU A 88 4.31 -5.16 6.62
C LEU A 88 5.18 -3.93 6.32
N PHE A 89 5.60 -3.81 5.06
CA PHE A 89 6.31 -2.63 4.61
C PHE A 89 5.33 -1.52 4.29
N TYR A 90 5.74 -0.28 4.49
CA TYR A 90 4.96 0.89 4.07
C TYR A 90 5.87 2.00 3.58
N SER A 91 5.32 2.88 2.77
CA SER A 91 6.05 3.98 2.16
C SER A 91 5.11 5.17 1.96
N GLY A 92 5.62 6.38 2.14
CA GLY A 92 4.84 7.60 1.96
C GLY A 92 5.72 8.83 2.10
N ASN A 93 5.19 9.96 1.64
CA ASN A 93 5.92 11.23 1.65
C ASN A 93 5.62 12.07 2.90
N ASP A 94 4.54 11.79 3.61
CA ASP A 94 4.10 12.55 4.78
C ASP A 94 4.39 11.75 6.05
N GLY A 95 5.22 12.30 6.93
CA GLY A 95 5.64 11.60 8.14
C GLY A 95 4.50 11.36 9.13
N THR A 96 3.56 12.30 9.26
CA THR A 96 2.41 12.15 10.15
C THR A 96 1.48 11.06 9.65
N ALA A 97 1.19 11.05 8.35
CA ALA A 97 0.36 10.00 7.75
C ALA A 97 1.00 8.62 7.92
N LYS A 98 2.31 8.52 7.69
CA LYS A 98 3.03 7.26 7.91
C LYS A 98 2.96 6.79 9.36
N ALA A 99 3.08 7.70 10.31
CA ALA A 99 3.00 7.36 11.73
C ALA A 99 1.61 6.80 12.08
N GLU A 100 0.55 7.36 11.53
CA GLU A 100 -0.82 6.87 11.77
C GLU A 100 -1.05 5.49 11.13
N VAL A 101 -0.53 5.27 9.94
CA VAL A 101 -0.61 3.96 9.28
C VAL A 101 0.23 2.92 10.04
N ALA A 102 1.41 3.28 10.51
CA ALA A 102 2.24 2.41 11.33
C ALA A 102 1.52 1.99 12.62
N ALA A 103 0.83 2.93 13.27
CA ALA A 103 0.04 2.63 14.47
C ALA A 103 -1.10 1.65 14.16
N LEU A 104 -1.76 1.80 13.03
CA LEU A 104 -2.80 0.88 12.59
C LEU A 104 -2.23 -0.52 12.35
N ILE A 105 -1.09 -0.62 11.67
CA ILE A 105 -0.40 -1.88 11.40
C ILE A 105 -0.08 -2.60 12.71
N GLU A 106 0.46 -1.88 13.69
CA GLU A 106 0.77 -2.42 15.02
C GLU A 106 -0.48 -2.88 15.75
N LYS A 107 -1.54 -2.09 15.68
CA LYS A 107 -2.81 -2.39 16.37
C LYS A 107 -3.43 -3.70 15.89
N ILE A 108 -3.30 -4.02 14.61
CA ILE A 108 -3.83 -5.27 14.06
C ILE A 108 -2.86 -6.44 14.17
N GLY A 109 -1.72 -6.25 14.82
CA GLY A 109 -0.82 -7.33 15.22
C GLY A 109 0.42 -7.53 14.36
N PHE A 110 0.56 -6.77 13.28
CA PHE A 110 1.75 -6.80 12.43
C PHE A 110 2.84 -5.89 12.99
N VAL A 111 4.01 -5.92 12.38
CA VAL A 111 5.05 -4.93 12.62
C VAL A 111 5.35 -4.19 11.31
N GLY A 112 5.33 -2.87 11.36
CA GLY A 112 5.59 -2.04 10.17
C GLY A 112 7.06 -1.71 10.01
N ILE A 113 7.52 -1.67 8.76
CA ILE A 113 8.86 -1.19 8.42
C ILE A 113 8.71 -0.07 7.38
N ASP A 114 9.17 1.12 7.74
CA ASP A 114 9.12 2.30 6.88
C ASP A 114 10.22 2.22 5.81
N LEU A 115 9.82 2.27 4.56
CA LEU A 115 10.75 2.23 3.42
C LEU A 115 11.05 3.62 2.86
N GLY A 116 10.62 4.68 3.53
CA GLY A 116 10.88 6.04 3.10
C GLY A 116 9.84 6.59 2.12
N PRO A 117 10.22 7.58 1.31
CA PRO A 117 9.27 8.21 0.38
C PRO A 117 8.81 7.27 -0.72
N LEU A 118 7.68 7.61 -1.36
CA LEU A 118 7.08 6.79 -2.42
C LEU A 118 8.04 6.54 -3.59
N ALA A 119 8.90 7.50 -3.92
CA ALA A 119 9.87 7.34 -4.99
C ALA A 119 10.90 6.24 -4.72
N VAL A 120 11.12 5.90 -3.46
CA VAL A 120 12.06 4.84 -3.05
C VAL A 120 11.30 3.59 -2.63
N GLY A 121 10.55 3.68 -1.54
CA GLY A 121 9.84 2.54 -0.98
C GLY A 121 8.71 2.03 -1.87
N GLY A 122 8.03 2.93 -2.56
CA GLY A 122 6.99 2.55 -3.49
C GLY A 122 7.50 1.65 -4.61
N LYS A 123 8.72 1.89 -5.10
CA LYS A 123 9.35 1.02 -6.10
C LYS A 123 9.71 -0.34 -5.55
N LEU A 124 10.20 -0.38 -4.32
CA LEU A 124 10.57 -1.64 -3.66
C LEU A 124 9.36 -2.53 -3.43
N MET A 125 8.22 -1.95 -3.13
CA MET A 125 6.98 -2.64 -2.81
C MET A 125 6.11 -2.94 -4.03
N GLN A 126 6.37 -2.30 -5.16
CA GLN A 126 5.50 -2.39 -6.34
C GLN A 126 5.47 -3.81 -6.90
N PHE A 127 4.29 -4.33 -7.16
CA PHE A 127 4.11 -5.60 -7.83
C PHE A 127 3.32 -5.39 -9.13
N PRO A 128 3.81 -5.84 -10.27
CA PRO A 128 5.12 -6.50 -10.47
C PRO A 128 6.27 -5.49 -10.53
N GLY A 129 7.47 -5.98 -10.34
CA GLY A 129 8.71 -5.23 -10.58
C GLY A 129 9.59 -4.99 -9.37
N GLY A 130 9.02 -4.80 -8.19
CA GLY A 130 9.79 -4.60 -6.97
C GLY A 130 10.31 -5.91 -6.37
N PRO A 131 11.35 -5.84 -5.52
CA PRO A 131 11.92 -7.04 -4.90
C PRO A 131 11.15 -7.56 -3.68
N LEU A 132 10.26 -6.76 -3.08
CA LEU A 132 9.62 -7.12 -1.81
C LEU A 132 8.28 -7.86 -1.93
N PRO A 133 7.51 -7.77 -3.02
CA PRO A 133 6.26 -8.52 -3.10
C PRO A 133 6.46 -10.00 -2.85
N ASN A 134 5.54 -10.58 -2.05
CA ASN A 134 5.56 -11.97 -1.62
C ASN A 134 6.70 -12.34 -0.66
N GLN A 135 7.46 -11.38 -0.16
CA GLN A 135 8.40 -11.62 0.93
C GLN A 135 7.61 -11.68 2.24
N ASN A 136 7.33 -12.91 2.68
CA ASN A 136 6.61 -13.16 3.92
C ASN A 136 7.62 -13.29 5.07
N LEU A 137 7.89 -12.19 5.74
CA LEU A 137 8.94 -12.09 6.75
C LEU A 137 8.35 -11.97 8.15
N ILE A 138 9.06 -12.56 9.12
CA ILE A 138 8.71 -12.48 10.54
C ILE A 138 9.83 -11.73 11.25
N LYS A 139 9.45 -10.69 11.98
CA LYS A 139 10.39 -10.01 12.88
C LYS A 139 10.35 -10.72 14.21
N ILE A 140 11.45 -11.32 14.57
CA ILE A 140 11.55 -12.13 15.77
C ILE A 140 11.68 -11.27 17.03
N ASN A 141 12.07 -10.01 16.88
CA ASN A 141 12.06 -9.12 18.00
C ASN A 141 12.95 -7.89 17.95
#